data_b88b69578944f9930b4fb58861f27c9e
#
_entry.id   b88b69578944f9930b4fb58861f27c9e
#
_cell.length_a   1.000
_cell.length_b   1.000
_cell.length_c   1.000
_cell.angle_alpha   90.00
_cell.angle_beta   90.00
_cell.angle_gamma   90.00
#
_symmetry.space_group_name_H-M   'P 1'
#
loop_
_entity.id
_entity.type
_entity.pdbx_description
1 polymer ?
#
loop_
_entity_poly.entity_id
_entity_poly.type
_entity_poly.pdbx_seq_one_letter_code
_entity_poly.pdbx_strand_id
1 'polypeptide(L)'
;MKVLIIGGEGYVGSYLFNHLFKQGIDVQTVGNRLSDYNLLGRIFLSSFTHIVLLAGHSSVLRCKGPLESPWKNNVRNFKNLVEKTDNRQTIIYASSASVYGDKDTKPLYTEEDISIDYVNNYDLTKVSLDLLAMKYIGEGRNIIGLRFGTVNGGSPVIRRDLMINSMVYTALFEKHITITNKHIKRPILSVRDLSRAVETMIKSKAASNIFNLASFNSTVESIANIVSDYTKVDITDNGDVPGAYNFAIDNTKFKVLGNFTYEDNLHSVVENVIECYKNKNPEIVIRNEYFQYD
;
A
#
# COMPACT_ATOMS: atom_id res chain seq x y z
N MET A 1 22.81 9.86 -3.05
CA MET A 1 21.47 9.30 -3.31
C MET A 1 20.50 10.24 -2.64
N LYS A 2 19.54 10.78 -3.39
CA LYS A 2 18.53 11.73 -2.90
C LYS A 2 17.15 11.25 -3.31
N VAL A 3 16.24 11.14 -2.35
CA VAL A 3 14.92 10.51 -2.52
C VAL A 3 13.81 11.54 -2.34
N LEU A 4 12.83 11.55 -3.25
CA LEU A 4 11.58 12.30 -3.11
C LEU A 4 10.43 11.35 -2.83
N ILE A 5 9.67 11.56 -1.76
CA ILE A 5 8.41 10.85 -1.51
C ILE A 5 7.25 11.77 -1.88
N ILE A 6 6.50 11.43 -2.92
CA ILE A 6 5.25 12.09 -3.29
C ILE A 6 4.12 11.39 -2.53
N GLY A 7 3.46 12.11 -1.62
CA GLY A 7 2.50 11.56 -0.66
C GLY A 7 3.08 11.23 0.71
N GLY A 8 4.17 11.91 1.09
CA GLY A 8 4.89 11.69 2.35
C GLY A 8 4.09 11.99 3.62
N GLU A 9 3.01 12.77 3.55
CA GLU A 9 2.11 13.06 4.69
C GLU A 9 1.04 11.98 4.91
N GLY A 10 0.98 10.96 4.05
CA GLY A 10 0.03 9.85 4.15
C GLY A 10 0.45 8.81 5.18
N TYR A 11 -0.41 7.78 5.36
CA TYR A 11 -0.18 6.66 6.26
C TYR A 11 1.16 5.94 5.97
N VAL A 12 1.35 5.47 4.76
CA VAL A 12 2.60 4.80 4.35
C VAL A 12 3.74 5.80 4.24
N GLY A 13 3.49 6.98 3.64
CA GLY A 13 4.52 7.97 3.36
C GLY A 13 5.18 8.53 4.60
N SER A 14 4.42 8.81 5.67
CA SER A 14 4.97 9.32 6.92
C SER A 14 5.83 8.28 7.65
N TYR A 15 5.45 7.00 7.59
CA TYR A 15 6.28 5.93 8.13
C TYR A 15 7.57 5.76 7.32
N LEU A 16 7.45 5.68 6.00
CA LEU A 16 8.59 5.55 5.09
C LEU A 16 9.59 6.71 5.23
N PHE A 17 9.08 7.94 5.32
CA PHE A 17 9.95 9.11 5.54
C PHE A 17 10.79 8.94 6.80
N ASN A 18 10.17 8.63 7.94
CA ASN A 18 10.87 8.44 9.21
C ASN A 18 11.86 7.27 9.15
N HIS A 19 11.48 6.19 8.45
CA HIS A 19 12.34 5.03 8.26
C HIS A 19 13.61 5.42 7.47
N LEU A 20 13.46 6.01 6.29
CA LEU A 20 14.58 6.40 5.43
C LEU A 20 15.47 7.47 6.09
N PHE A 21 14.86 8.43 6.79
CA PHE A 21 15.59 9.46 7.53
C PHE A 21 16.48 8.86 8.64
N LYS A 22 15.94 7.89 9.40
CA LYS A 22 16.71 7.16 10.43
C LYS A 22 17.85 6.34 9.85
N GLN A 23 17.73 5.89 8.59
CA GLN A 23 18.79 5.18 7.86
C GLN A 23 19.84 6.13 7.25
N GLY A 24 19.75 7.44 7.50
CA GLY A 24 20.70 8.44 6.98
C GLY A 24 20.54 8.73 5.48
N ILE A 25 19.39 8.39 4.88
CA ILE A 25 19.10 8.66 3.47
C ILE A 25 18.63 10.12 3.35
N ASP A 26 19.20 10.87 2.40
CA ASP A 26 18.71 12.21 2.04
C ASP A 26 17.32 12.08 1.40
N VAL A 27 16.29 12.35 2.20
CA VAL A 27 14.89 12.17 1.82
C VAL A 27 14.09 13.46 2.00
N GLN A 28 13.28 13.80 1.01
CA GLN A 28 12.35 14.91 1.03
C GLN A 28 10.94 14.42 0.72
N THR A 29 9.94 15.18 1.18
CA THR A 29 8.54 14.85 0.90
C THR A 29 7.82 16.03 0.25
N VAL A 30 6.85 15.69 -0.59
CA VAL A 30 5.77 16.60 -0.99
C VAL A 30 4.44 16.02 -0.51
N GLY A 31 3.66 16.88 0.14
CA GLY A 31 2.47 16.46 0.86
C GLY A 31 1.27 16.15 -0.02
N ASN A 32 0.27 15.53 0.60
CA ASN A 32 -1.01 15.18 -0.03
C ASN A 32 -1.86 16.40 -0.45
N ARG A 33 -1.53 17.59 0.04
CA ARG A 33 -2.22 18.84 -0.31
C ARG A 33 -1.87 19.37 -1.70
N LEU A 34 -0.79 18.87 -2.31
CA LEU A 34 -0.63 19.00 -3.74
C LEU A 34 -1.64 18.05 -4.40
N SER A 35 -2.87 18.54 -4.55
CA SER A 35 -3.92 17.87 -5.32
C SER A 35 -3.46 17.53 -6.74
N ASP A 36 -2.36 18.13 -7.16
CA ASP A 36 -1.74 17.91 -8.45
C ASP A 36 -0.21 17.97 -8.37
N TYR A 37 0.44 16.82 -8.13
CA TYR A 37 1.90 16.71 -8.19
C TYR A 37 2.45 16.95 -9.61
N ASN A 38 1.60 17.16 -10.61
CA ASN A 38 1.99 17.64 -11.93
C ASN A 38 2.55 19.07 -11.90
N LEU A 39 2.33 19.83 -10.82
CA LEU A 39 2.96 21.13 -10.63
C LEU A 39 4.47 21.01 -10.36
N LEU A 40 4.97 19.82 -10.02
CA LEU A 40 6.41 19.58 -9.87
C LEU A 40 7.11 19.72 -11.24
N GLY A 41 7.98 20.70 -11.33
CA GLY A 41 8.73 20.99 -12.55
C GLY A 41 9.87 19.98 -12.78
N ARG A 42 10.34 19.86 -14.04
CA ARG A 42 11.46 18.98 -14.42
C ARG A 42 12.74 19.34 -13.66
N ILE A 43 13.05 20.62 -13.49
CA ILE A 43 14.25 21.10 -12.78
C ILE A 43 14.23 20.63 -11.33
N PHE A 44 13.09 20.72 -10.64
CA PHE A 44 12.95 20.23 -9.28
C PHE A 44 13.13 18.71 -9.22
N LEU A 45 12.44 17.96 -10.09
CA LEU A 45 12.51 16.51 -10.13
C LEU A 45 13.94 16.01 -10.45
N SER A 46 14.68 16.69 -11.32
CA SER A 46 16.04 16.29 -11.71
C SER A 46 17.05 16.32 -10.56
N SER A 47 16.72 16.95 -9.44
CA SER A 47 17.58 16.96 -8.26
C SER A 47 17.53 15.65 -7.45
N PHE A 48 16.59 14.73 -7.77
CA PHE A 48 16.42 13.45 -7.07
C PHE A 48 16.90 12.30 -7.95
N THR A 49 17.48 11.29 -7.28
CA THR A 49 17.86 10.02 -7.92
C THR A 49 16.73 9.01 -7.90
N HIS A 50 15.86 9.08 -6.88
CA HIS A 50 14.71 8.20 -6.71
C HIS A 50 13.47 9.02 -6.38
N ILE A 51 12.34 8.62 -6.97
CA ILE A 51 11.02 9.21 -6.71
C ILE A 51 10.09 8.09 -6.27
N VAL A 52 9.62 8.15 -5.02
CA VAL A 52 8.67 7.18 -4.48
C VAL A 52 7.28 7.78 -4.55
N LEU A 53 6.44 7.26 -5.45
CA LEU A 53 5.08 7.73 -5.68
C LEU A 53 4.08 6.93 -4.84
N LEU A 54 3.63 7.52 -3.74
CA LEU A 54 2.60 6.99 -2.84
C LEU A 54 1.29 7.79 -2.90
N ALA A 55 1.32 8.98 -3.51
CA ALA A 55 0.13 9.79 -3.70
C ALA A 55 -0.81 9.14 -4.72
N GLY A 56 -2.08 9.09 -4.39
CA GLY A 56 -3.11 8.51 -5.26
C GLY A 56 -4.38 8.20 -4.49
N HIS A 57 -5.45 7.91 -5.20
CA HIS A 57 -6.65 7.33 -4.62
C HIS A 57 -6.34 5.89 -4.21
N SER A 58 -6.31 5.63 -2.90
CA SER A 58 -5.72 4.43 -2.29
C SER A 58 -6.76 3.42 -1.77
N SER A 59 -8.03 3.58 -2.13
CA SER A 59 -9.09 2.64 -1.75
C SER A 59 -10.23 2.60 -2.76
N VAL A 60 -11.00 1.52 -2.73
CA VAL A 60 -12.24 1.36 -3.51
C VAL A 60 -13.21 2.50 -3.19
N LEU A 61 -13.33 2.88 -1.91
CA LEU A 61 -14.23 3.94 -1.48
C LEU A 61 -13.89 5.30 -2.12
N ARG A 62 -12.61 5.66 -2.18
CA ARG A 62 -12.15 6.91 -2.82
C ARG A 62 -12.31 6.91 -4.34
N CYS A 63 -12.48 5.74 -4.94
CA CYS A 63 -12.71 5.60 -6.38
C CYS A 63 -14.19 5.38 -6.72
N LYS A 64 -15.10 5.50 -5.75
CA LYS A 64 -16.55 5.51 -6.02
C LYS A 64 -16.94 6.76 -6.81
N GLY A 65 -17.93 6.60 -7.68
CA GLY A 65 -18.41 7.70 -8.54
C GLY A 65 -17.72 7.74 -9.90
N PRO A 66 -17.68 8.91 -10.59
CA PRO A 66 -17.13 9.03 -11.93
C PRO A 66 -15.66 8.65 -12.01
N LEU A 67 -15.28 7.89 -13.04
CA LEU A 67 -13.91 7.41 -13.25
C LEU A 67 -12.88 8.53 -13.45
N GLU A 68 -13.31 9.72 -13.88
CA GLU A 68 -12.39 10.81 -14.26
C GLU A 68 -11.41 11.19 -13.16
N SER A 69 -11.89 11.35 -11.92
CA SER A 69 -11.04 11.73 -10.78
C SER A 69 -10.00 10.66 -10.42
N PRO A 70 -10.37 9.39 -10.16
CA PRO A 70 -9.38 8.34 -9.91
C PRO A 70 -8.45 8.09 -11.11
N TRP A 71 -8.94 8.21 -12.35
CA TRP A 71 -8.12 8.08 -13.54
C TRP A 71 -7.07 9.19 -13.64
N LYS A 72 -7.50 10.46 -13.49
CA LYS A 72 -6.58 11.60 -13.46
C LYS A 72 -5.50 11.40 -12.41
N ASN A 73 -5.92 11.03 -11.19
CA ASN A 73 -5.03 10.94 -10.04
C ASN A 73 -4.05 9.77 -10.15
N ASN A 74 -4.54 8.56 -10.44
CA ASN A 74 -3.72 7.35 -10.41
C ASN A 74 -2.98 7.08 -11.72
N VAL A 75 -3.57 7.40 -12.89
CA VAL A 75 -3.02 7.00 -14.20
C VAL A 75 -2.40 8.19 -14.94
N ARG A 76 -3.19 9.26 -15.19
CA ARG A 76 -2.70 10.41 -15.96
C ARG A 76 -1.53 11.10 -15.27
N ASN A 77 -1.63 11.29 -13.97
CA ASN A 77 -0.57 11.93 -13.20
C ASN A 77 0.71 11.10 -13.16
N PHE A 78 0.62 9.78 -13.08
CA PHE A 78 1.78 8.90 -13.21
C PHE A 78 2.45 9.05 -14.58
N LYS A 79 1.66 9.01 -15.66
CA LYS A 79 2.18 9.27 -17.02
C LYS A 79 2.96 10.57 -17.09
N ASN A 80 2.36 11.66 -16.60
CA ASN A 80 3.00 12.97 -16.61
C ASN A 80 4.28 13.03 -15.77
N LEU A 81 4.34 12.28 -14.65
CA LEU A 81 5.55 12.16 -13.84
C LEU A 81 6.66 11.46 -14.63
N VAL A 82 6.34 10.33 -15.26
CA VAL A 82 7.32 9.59 -16.09
C VAL A 82 7.85 10.47 -17.22
N GLU A 83 7.00 11.23 -17.90
CA GLU A 83 7.39 12.13 -19.01
C GLU A 83 8.24 13.34 -18.57
N LYS A 84 8.20 13.70 -17.27
CA LYS A 84 9.02 14.76 -16.68
C LYS A 84 10.36 14.28 -16.13
N THR A 85 10.55 12.99 -16.01
CA THR A 85 11.79 12.36 -15.51
C THR A 85 12.59 11.76 -16.67
N ASP A 86 13.81 11.33 -16.40
CA ASP A 86 14.68 10.64 -17.35
C ASP A 86 15.30 9.36 -16.76
N ASN A 87 16.15 8.66 -17.53
CA ASN A 87 16.72 7.38 -17.13
C ASN A 87 17.79 7.46 -16.03
N ARG A 88 18.14 8.66 -15.55
CA ARG A 88 19.01 8.86 -14.38
C ARG A 88 18.22 8.70 -13.07
N GLN A 89 16.90 8.68 -13.16
CA GLN A 89 15.99 8.61 -12.03
C GLN A 89 15.25 7.29 -12.01
N THR A 90 15.10 6.70 -10.84
CA THR A 90 14.24 5.52 -10.63
C THR A 90 12.91 5.97 -10.02
N ILE A 91 11.81 5.58 -10.63
CA ILE A 91 10.45 5.78 -10.09
C ILE A 91 10.01 4.48 -9.42
N ILE A 92 9.70 4.55 -8.12
CA ILE A 92 9.07 3.45 -7.35
C ILE A 92 7.63 3.85 -7.08
N TYR A 93 6.65 3.09 -7.56
CA TYR A 93 5.24 3.46 -7.40
C TYR A 93 4.42 2.38 -6.66
N ALA A 94 3.41 2.85 -5.93
CA ALA A 94 2.46 2.01 -5.23
C ALA A 94 1.38 1.50 -6.18
N SER A 95 1.43 0.21 -6.51
CA SER A 95 0.34 -0.55 -7.09
C SER A 95 -0.45 -1.29 -6.01
N SER A 96 -1.28 -2.24 -6.36
CA SER A 96 -2.15 -2.97 -5.44
C SER A 96 -2.31 -4.43 -5.87
N ALA A 97 -2.37 -5.34 -4.91
CA ALA A 97 -2.76 -6.73 -5.17
C ALA A 97 -4.21 -6.87 -5.67
N SER A 98 -5.03 -5.83 -5.60
CA SER A 98 -6.38 -5.84 -6.18
C SER A 98 -6.41 -6.00 -7.70
N VAL A 99 -5.26 -5.87 -8.38
CA VAL A 99 -5.11 -6.18 -9.82
C VAL A 99 -5.40 -7.63 -10.17
N TYR A 100 -5.49 -8.52 -9.17
CA TYR A 100 -5.85 -9.92 -9.36
C TYR A 100 -7.37 -10.17 -9.36
N GLY A 101 -8.17 -9.16 -9.02
CA GLY A 101 -9.63 -9.28 -8.92
C GLY A 101 -10.10 -9.99 -7.65
N ASP A 102 -11.34 -10.51 -7.68
CA ASP A 102 -11.99 -11.17 -6.55
C ASP A 102 -12.14 -12.70 -6.71
N LYS A 103 -11.47 -13.28 -7.71
CA LYS A 103 -11.63 -14.69 -8.07
C LYS A 103 -10.66 -15.58 -7.30
N ASP A 104 -11.15 -16.39 -6.38
CA ASP A 104 -10.39 -17.46 -5.71
C ASP A 104 -10.21 -18.66 -6.66
N THR A 105 -9.53 -18.45 -7.79
CA THR A 105 -9.30 -19.49 -8.81
C THR A 105 -7.94 -20.16 -8.68
N LYS A 106 -7.04 -19.60 -7.87
CA LYS A 106 -5.69 -20.10 -7.66
C LYS A 106 -5.31 -20.06 -6.19
N PRO A 107 -4.47 -20.99 -5.71
CA PRO A 107 -3.98 -20.97 -4.32
C PRO A 107 -3.13 -19.73 -4.01
N LEU A 108 -2.31 -19.28 -5.00
CA LEU A 108 -1.46 -18.07 -4.93
C LEU A 108 -1.41 -17.40 -6.29
N TYR A 109 -1.48 -16.06 -6.30
CA TYR A 109 -1.33 -15.24 -7.51
C TYR A 109 0.09 -14.70 -7.61
N THR A 110 0.69 -14.89 -8.78
CA THR A 110 2.01 -14.35 -9.15
C THR A 110 1.86 -13.03 -9.91
N GLU A 111 2.96 -12.37 -10.23
CA GLU A 111 2.94 -11.10 -10.95
C GLU A 111 2.42 -11.21 -12.39
N GLU A 112 2.42 -12.39 -12.96
CA GLU A 112 1.93 -12.69 -14.31
C GLU A 112 0.40 -12.85 -14.39
N ASP A 113 -0.28 -12.96 -13.23
CA ASP A 113 -1.70 -13.30 -13.12
C ASP A 113 -2.65 -12.08 -13.14
N ILE A 114 -2.25 -10.95 -13.73
CA ILE A 114 -3.11 -9.75 -13.81
C ILE A 114 -4.48 -10.12 -14.39
N SER A 115 -5.54 -9.73 -13.70
CA SER A 115 -6.91 -9.81 -14.22
C SER A 115 -7.26 -8.53 -14.99
N ILE A 116 -7.83 -8.71 -16.18
CA ILE A 116 -8.47 -7.61 -16.92
C ILE A 116 -9.94 -7.43 -16.53
N ASP A 117 -10.51 -8.35 -15.76
CA ASP A 117 -11.87 -8.29 -15.21
C ASP A 117 -11.83 -7.49 -13.91
N TYR A 118 -11.82 -6.18 -14.01
CA TYR A 118 -11.86 -5.30 -12.84
C TYR A 118 -13.29 -5.18 -12.28
N VAL A 119 -13.38 -5.15 -10.95
CA VAL A 119 -14.66 -5.11 -10.23
C VAL A 119 -15.13 -3.67 -9.99
N ASN A 120 -14.19 -2.72 -9.94
CA ASN A 120 -14.47 -1.32 -9.62
C ASN A 120 -13.41 -0.39 -10.24
N ASN A 121 -13.65 0.93 -10.13
CA ASN A 121 -12.75 1.95 -10.66
C ASN A 121 -11.35 1.95 -10.03
N TYR A 122 -11.21 1.52 -8.76
CA TYR A 122 -9.90 1.40 -8.13
C TYR A 122 -9.05 0.34 -8.83
N ASP A 123 -9.59 -0.85 -9.02
CA ASP A 123 -8.91 -1.95 -9.72
C ASP A 123 -8.54 -1.56 -11.13
N LEU A 124 -9.49 -0.98 -11.88
CA LEU A 124 -9.25 -0.47 -13.23
C LEU A 124 -8.05 0.48 -13.27
N THR A 125 -7.99 1.45 -12.33
CA THR A 125 -6.87 2.40 -12.31
C THR A 125 -5.55 1.74 -11.93
N LYS A 126 -5.52 0.72 -11.06
CA LYS A 126 -4.31 0.01 -10.68
C LYS A 126 -3.80 -0.93 -11.77
N VAL A 127 -4.70 -1.65 -12.46
CA VAL A 127 -4.35 -2.44 -13.65
C VAL A 127 -3.79 -1.53 -14.75
N SER A 128 -4.48 -0.42 -15.04
CA SER A 128 -4.03 0.55 -16.07
C SER A 128 -2.69 1.19 -15.73
N LEU A 129 -2.45 1.48 -14.46
CA LEU A 129 -1.17 1.99 -13.96
C LEU A 129 -0.04 0.97 -14.21
N ASP A 130 -0.25 -0.31 -13.89
CA ASP A 130 0.73 -1.37 -14.10
C ASP A 130 1.02 -1.59 -15.60
N LEU A 131 -0.02 -1.64 -16.45
CA LEU A 131 0.14 -1.77 -17.89
C LEU A 131 0.93 -0.59 -18.50
N LEU A 132 0.65 0.63 -18.02
CA LEU A 132 1.39 1.80 -18.43
C LEU A 132 2.85 1.76 -17.97
N ALA A 133 3.11 1.31 -16.75
CA ALA A 133 4.45 1.11 -16.23
C ALA A 133 5.23 0.06 -17.03
N MET A 134 4.61 -1.07 -17.36
CA MET A 134 5.21 -2.12 -18.19
C MET A 134 5.62 -1.60 -19.58
N LYS A 135 4.77 -0.76 -20.20
CA LYS A 135 5.11 -0.09 -21.46
C LYS A 135 6.37 0.76 -21.31
N TYR A 136 6.45 1.61 -20.29
CA TYR A 136 7.62 2.46 -20.09
C TYR A 136 8.88 1.68 -19.69
N ILE A 137 8.74 0.59 -18.97
CA ILE A 137 9.84 -0.33 -18.68
C ILE A 137 10.38 -0.92 -19.98
N GLY A 138 9.50 -1.35 -20.88
CA GLY A 138 9.87 -1.84 -22.23
C GLY A 138 10.54 -0.77 -23.09
N GLU A 139 10.29 0.51 -22.85
CA GLU A 139 10.95 1.66 -23.48
C GLU A 139 12.27 2.04 -22.79
N GLY A 140 12.75 1.25 -21.82
CA GLY A 140 14.02 1.45 -21.11
C GLY A 140 13.98 2.47 -19.95
N ARG A 141 12.78 2.77 -19.40
CA ARG A 141 12.65 3.64 -18.21
C ARG A 141 12.91 2.85 -16.92
N ASN A 142 13.55 3.49 -15.96
CA ASN A 142 13.81 2.90 -14.65
C ASN A 142 12.56 3.04 -13.75
N ILE A 143 11.73 2.01 -13.76
CA ILE A 143 10.47 1.99 -13.01
C ILE A 143 10.34 0.68 -12.22
N ILE A 144 9.97 0.77 -10.96
CA ILE A 144 9.69 -0.35 -10.06
C ILE A 144 8.27 -0.22 -9.55
N GLY A 145 7.43 -1.20 -9.86
CA GLY A 145 6.06 -1.30 -9.37
C GLY A 145 5.98 -2.20 -8.14
N LEU A 146 5.28 -1.78 -7.12
CA LEU A 146 5.08 -2.57 -5.91
C LEU A 146 3.58 -2.78 -5.68
N ARG A 147 3.09 -3.99 -5.94
CA ARG A 147 1.70 -4.41 -5.68
C ARG A 147 1.53 -4.72 -4.22
N PHE A 148 1.04 -3.76 -3.48
CA PHE A 148 0.84 -3.90 -2.05
C PHE A 148 -0.32 -4.85 -1.74
N GLY A 149 -0.10 -5.81 -0.84
CA GLY A 149 -1.17 -6.43 -0.06
C GLY A 149 -1.88 -5.38 0.81
N THR A 150 -2.83 -5.80 1.63
CA THR A 150 -3.50 -4.91 2.58
C THR A 150 -2.49 -4.42 3.62
N VAL A 151 -2.12 -3.13 3.55
CA VAL A 151 -1.11 -2.56 4.44
C VAL A 151 -1.69 -2.37 5.83
N ASN A 152 -0.99 -2.84 6.87
CA ASN A 152 -1.36 -2.69 8.27
C ASN A 152 -0.14 -2.37 9.13
N GLY A 153 -0.38 -1.82 10.32
CA GLY A 153 0.67 -1.47 11.28
C GLY A 153 0.55 -0.05 11.82
N GLY A 154 1.25 0.24 12.90
CA GLY A 154 1.33 1.57 13.49
C GLY A 154 2.15 2.52 12.62
N SER A 155 1.67 3.76 12.46
CA SER A 155 2.31 4.81 11.68
C SER A 155 2.06 6.18 12.35
N PRO A 156 2.91 7.21 12.10
CA PRO A 156 2.61 8.58 12.57
C PRO A 156 1.22 9.07 12.17
N VAL A 157 0.76 8.71 10.98
CA VAL A 157 -0.61 8.94 10.51
C VAL A 157 -1.28 7.60 10.32
N ILE A 158 -2.16 7.17 11.24
CA ILE A 158 -2.78 5.85 11.17
C ILE A 158 -4.08 5.87 10.34
N ARG A 159 -4.32 4.82 9.57
CA ARG A 159 -5.59 4.56 8.86
C ARG A 159 -6.41 3.55 9.65
N ARG A 160 -7.58 3.96 10.12
CA ARG A 160 -8.51 3.12 10.89
C ARG A 160 -9.32 2.14 10.04
N ASP A 161 -9.46 2.41 8.74
CA ASP A 161 -10.25 1.63 7.80
C ASP A 161 -9.54 0.38 7.27
N LEU A 162 -8.27 0.17 7.65
CA LEU A 162 -7.51 -1.01 7.27
C LEU A 162 -7.78 -2.16 8.25
N MET A 163 -7.86 -3.38 7.74
CA MET A 163 -8.42 -4.55 8.42
C MET A 163 -7.91 -4.75 9.85
N ILE A 164 -6.60 -4.96 10.06
CA ILE A 164 -6.03 -5.17 11.40
C ILE A 164 -6.13 -3.89 12.23
N ASN A 165 -5.84 -2.74 11.63
CA ASN A 165 -5.92 -1.46 12.33
C ASN A 165 -7.34 -1.18 12.83
N SER A 166 -8.36 -1.49 12.03
CA SER A 166 -9.78 -1.35 12.38
C SER A 166 -10.19 -2.31 13.50
N MET A 167 -9.86 -3.60 13.36
CA MET A 167 -10.21 -4.61 14.38
C MET A 167 -9.58 -4.29 15.73
N VAL A 168 -8.31 -3.90 15.75
CA VAL A 168 -7.62 -3.49 16.98
C VAL A 168 -8.26 -2.24 17.58
N TYR A 169 -8.62 -1.26 16.73
CA TYR A 169 -9.29 -0.05 17.21
C TYR A 169 -10.64 -0.36 17.88
N THR A 170 -11.52 -1.10 17.20
CA THR A 170 -12.84 -1.45 17.75
C THR A 170 -12.72 -2.32 18.99
N ALA A 171 -11.79 -3.25 19.04
CA ALA A 171 -11.52 -4.05 20.24
C ALA A 171 -11.06 -3.21 21.43
N LEU A 172 -10.12 -2.27 21.24
CA LEU A 172 -9.58 -1.47 22.34
C LEU A 172 -10.54 -0.42 22.87
N PHE A 173 -11.25 0.28 21.97
CA PHE A 173 -12.03 1.47 22.33
C PHE A 173 -13.54 1.24 22.32
N GLU A 174 -14.04 0.33 21.49
CA GLU A 174 -15.47 0.07 21.33
C GLU A 174 -15.89 -1.30 21.91
N LYS A 175 -14.91 -2.11 22.37
CA LYS A 175 -15.11 -3.40 23.04
C LYS A 175 -15.88 -4.41 22.20
N HIS A 176 -15.70 -4.39 20.87
CA HIS A 176 -16.23 -5.40 19.98
C HIS A 176 -15.27 -5.73 18.84
N ILE A 177 -15.36 -6.96 18.35
CA ILE A 177 -14.75 -7.41 17.10
C ILE A 177 -15.86 -8.02 16.27
N THR A 178 -16.16 -7.40 15.12
CA THR A 178 -17.17 -7.92 14.19
C THR A 178 -16.50 -8.31 12.89
N ILE A 179 -16.77 -9.52 12.41
CA ILE A 179 -16.23 -10.03 11.15
C ILE A 179 -17.34 -10.49 10.21
N THR A 180 -17.03 -10.47 8.92
CA THR A 180 -17.79 -11.12 7.85
C THR A 180 -16.80 -11.89 6.97
N ASN A 181 -17.30 -12.88 6.20
CA ASN A 181 -16.47 -13.63 5.26
C ASN A 181 -15.20 -14.21 5.93
N LYS A 182 -15.34 -14.87 7.05
CA LYS A 182 -14.23 -15.34 7.91
C LYS A 182 -13.18 -16.18 7.18
N HIS A 183 -13.60 -16.90 6.14
CA HIS A 183 -12.74 -17.83 5.38
C HIS A 183 -11.90 -17.17 4.29
N ILE A 184 -12.20 -15.91 3.91
CA ILE A 184 -11.48 -15.27 2.82
C ILE A 184 -10.01 -15.03 3.19
N LYS A 185 -9.16 -15.26 2.20
CA LYS A 185 -7.73 -15.03 2.28
C LYS A 185 -7.39 -13.60 1.89
N ARG A 186 -6.48 -13.00 2.64
CA ARG A 186 -5.98 -11.63 2.41
C ARG A 186 -4.46 -11.61 2.49
N PRO A 187 -3.79 -11.06 1.48
CA PRO A 187 -2.37 -10.74 1.60
C PRO A 187 -2.21 -9.54 2.54
N ILE A 188 -1.43 -9.71 3.60
CA ILE A 188 -1.14 -8.67 4.59
C ILE A 188 0.28 -8.18 4.39
N LEU A 189 0.44 -6.87 4.33
CA LEU A 189 1.74 -6.21 4.24
C LEU A 189 1.94 -5.30 5.46
N SER A 190 2.94 -5.59 6.26
CA SER A 190 3.34 -4.70 7.35
C SER A 190 3.90 -3.38 6.79
N VAL A 191 3.54 -2.26 7.41
CA VAL A 191 4.13 -0.96 7.04
C VAL A 191 5.65 -0.91 7.28
N ARG A 192 6.16 -1.73 8.22
CA ARG A 192 7.59 -1.90 8.49
C ARG A 192 8.28 -2.63 7.34
N ASP A 193 7.79 -3.80 6.95
CA ASP A 193 8.32 -4.56 5.81
C ASP A 193 8.19 -3.80 4.49
N LEU A 194 7.08 -3.09 4.28
CA LEU A 194 6.91 -2.21 3.12
C LEU A 194 8.04 -1.17 3.06
N SER A 195 8.33 -0.51 4.17
CA SER A 195 9.36 0.53 4.20
C SER A 195 10.76 -0.01 3.99
N ARG A 196 11.06 -1.20 4.53
CA ARG A 196 12.31 -1.93 4.27
C ARG A 196 12.42 -2.39 2.82
N ALA A 197 11.29 -2.84 2.23
CA ALA A 197 11.25 -3.22 0.82
C ALA A 197 11.53 -2.03 -0.12
N VAL A 198 10.94 -0.87 0.16
CA VAL A 198 11.24 0.36 -0.60
C VAL A 198 12.70 0.78 -0.41
N GLU A 199 13.23 0.74 0.81
CA GLU A 199 14.66 1.00 1.08
C GLU A 199 15.57 0.06 0.29
N THR A 200 15.22 -1.24 0.25
CA THR A 200 15.98 -2.22 -0.54
C THR A 200 16.02 -1.84 -2.01
N MET A 201 14.88 -1.44 -2.60
CA MET A 201 14.84 -1.01 -4.01
C MET A 201 15.61 0.29 -4.25
N ILE A 202 15.62 1.21 -3.29
CA ILE A 202 16.41 2.45 -3.37
C ILE A 202 17.91 2.16 -3.34
N LYS A 203 18.35 1.19 -2.52
CA LYS A 203 19.76 0.82 -2.36
C LYS A 203 20.27 -0.15 -3.42
N SER A 204 19.38 -0.91 -4.03
CA SER A 204 19.72 -1.92 -5.03
C SER A 204 19.90 -1.31 -6.42
N LYS A 205 20.64 -2.02 -7.27
CA LYS A 205 20.65 -1.80 -8.73
C LYS A 205 19.66 -2.75 -9.42
N ALA A 206 18.53 -3.05 -8.75
CA ALA A 206 17.56 -3.97 -9.29
C ALA A 206 17.03 -3.47 -10.65
N ALA A 207 16.88 -4.40 -11.59
CA ALA A 207 16.25 -4.10 -12.87
C ALA A 207 14.79 -3.67 -12.67
N SER A 208 14.34 -2.75 -13.52
CA SER A 208 12.94 -2.33 -13.56
C SER A 208 11.99 -3.53 -13.68
N ASN A 209 11.02 -3.61 -12.79
CA ASN A 209 10.05 -4.72 -12.74
C ASN A 209 8.84 -4.34 -11.89
N ILE A 210 7.84 -5.23 -11.86
CA ILE A 210 6.70 -5.15 -10.95
C ILE A 210 6.77 -6.34 -10.00
N PHE A 211 6.51 -6.11 -8.71
CA PHE A 211 6.64 -7.09 -7.65
C PHE A 211 5.41 -7.13 -6.74
N ASN A 212 5.04 -8.32 -6.31
CA ASN A 212 4.11 -8.54 -5.22
C ASN A 212 4.78 -8.30 -3.87
N LEU A 213 4.11 -7.54 -2.99
CA LEU A 213 4.54 -7.35 -1.61
C LEU A 213 3.45 -7.81 -0.64
N ALA A 214 3.76 -8.84 0.14
CA ALA A 214 3.00 -9.26 1.32
C ALA A 214 3.97 -9.81 2.35
N SER A 215 3.84 -9.41 3.60
CA SER A 215 4.58 -10.03 4.70
C SER A 215 4.15 -11.48 4.87
N PHE A 216 2.84 -11.73 4.79
CA PHE A 216 2.21 -13.05 4.84
C PHE A 216 0.79 -13.00 4.24
N ASN A 217 0.21 -14.18 3.99
CA ASN A 217 -1.22 -14.32 3.69
C ASN A 217 -1.93 -14.87 4.93
N SER A 218 -3.17 -14.39 5.22
CA SER A 218 -3.96 -14.81 6.35
C SER A 218 -5.46 -14.81 6.03
N THR A 219 -6.27 -15.52 6.82
CA THR A 219 -7.72 -15.42 6.76
C THR A 219 -8.25 -14.32 7.69
N VAL A 220 -9.45 -13.82 7.43
CA VAL A 220 -10.13 -12.87 8.33
C VAL A 220 -10.31 -13.47 9.72
N GLU A 221 -10.70 -14.75 9.81
CA GLU A 221 -10.84 -15.48 11.08
C GLU A 221 -9.53 -15.54 11.87
N SER A 222 -8.42 -15.92 11.22
CA SER A 222 -7.11 -15.98 11.89
C SER A 222 -6.69 -14.61 12.43
N ILE A 223 -6.95 -13.54 11.67
CA ILE A 223 -6.67 -12.17 12.10
C ILE A 223 -7.50 -11.82 13.33
N ALA A 224 -8.81 -12.06 13.29
CA ALA A 224 -9.72 -11.77 14.38
C ALA A 224 -9.37 -12.53 15.67
N ASN A 225 -9.02 -13.81 15.54
CA ASN A 225 -8.61 -14.63 16.67
C ASN A 225 -7.37 -14.06 17.37
N ILE A 226 -6.34 -13.67 16.63
CA ILE A 226 -5.14 -13.05 17.23
C ILE A 226 -5.48 -11.70 17.88
N VAL A 227 -6.32 -10.86 17.26
CA VAL A 227 -6.75 -9.60 17.89
C VAL A 227 -7.55 -9.87 19.18
N SER A 228 -8.46 -10.86 19.17
CA SER A 228 -9.21 -11.29 20.36
C SER A 228 -8.28 -11.79 21.47
N ASP A 229 -7.27 -12.62 21.13
CA ASP A 229 -6.30 -13.13 22.09
C ASP A 229 -5.52 -12.02 22.81
N TYR A 230 -5.14 -10.96 22.10
CA TYR A 230 -4.42 -9.83 22.68
C TYR A 230 -5.31 -8.84 23.44
N THR A 231 -6.57 -8.67 23.02
CA THR A 231 -7.47 -7.65 23.58
C THR A 231 -8.47 -8.21 24.58
N LYS A 232 -8.66 -9.53 24.60
CA LYS A 232 -9.67 -10.25 25.42
C LYS A 232 -11.10 -9.80 25.11
N VAL A 233 -11.37 -9.52 23.83
CA VAL A 233 -12.69 -9.13 23.32
C VAL A 233 -13.24 -10.23 22.43
N ASP A 234 -14.49 -10.60 22.64
CA ASP A 234 -15.17 -11.65 21.88
C ASP A 234 -15.42 -11.24 20.42
N ILE A 235 -15.45 -12.25 19.56
CA ILE A 235 -15.70 -12.08 18.13
C ILE A 235 -17.17 -12.35 17.81
N THR A 236 -17.79 -11.45 17.08
CA THR A 236 -19.10 -11.64 16.48
C THR A 236 -18.95 -11.90 14.98
N ASP A 237 -19.37 -13.09 14.52
CA ASP A 237 -19.38 -13.43 13.10
C ASP A 237 -20.76 -13.14 12.51
N ASN A 238 -20.82 -12.21 11.56
CA ASN A 238 -22.07 -11.81 10.88
C ASN A 238 -22.32 -12.60 9.58
N GLY A 239 -21.54 -13.67 9.33
CA GLY A 239 -21.70 -14.52 8.16
C GLY A 239 -21.07 -13.92 6.89
N ASP A 240 -21.45 -14.50 5.76
CA ASP A 240 -20.85 -14.14 4.47
C ASP A 240 -21.64 -13.05 3.76
N VAL A 241 -20.93 -12.10 3.16
CA VAL A 241 -21.48 -11.05 2.31
C VAL A 241 -20.78 -11.07 0.94
N PRO A 242 -21.49 -10.81 -0.17
CA PRO A 242 -20.92 -10.85 -1.51
C PRO A 242 -19.93 -9.69 -1.76
N GLY A 243 -19.04 -9.86 -2.75
CA GLY A 243 -18.18 -8.81 -3.28
C GLY A 243 -16.91 -8.54 -2.48
N ALA A 244 -16.53 -9.45 -1.57
CA ALA A 244 -15.26 -9.35 -0.86
C ALA A 244 -14.13 -10.03 -1.65
N TYR A 245 -12.98 -9.36 -1.76
CA TYR A 245 -11.79 -9.97 -2.37
C TYR A 245 -11.34 -11.21 -1.59
N ASN A 246 -11.10 -12.31 -2.30
CA ASN A 246 -10.59 -13.54 -1.72
C ASN A 246 -9.42 -14.05 -2.55
N PHE A 247 -8.21 -13.71 -2.14
CA PHE A 247 -6.98 -14.17 -2.79
C PHE A 247 -5.77 -14.10 -1.85
N ALA A 248 -4.77 -14.91 -2.18
CA ALA A 248 -3.42 -14.86 -1.61
C ALA A 248 -2.41 -14.58 -2.72
N ILE A 249 -1.28 -13.95 -2.41
CA ILE A 249 -0.25 -13.63 -3.40
C ILE A 249 1.07 -14.32 -3.08
N ASP A 250 1.79 -14.69 -4.13
CA ASP A 250 3.18 -15.13 -4.06
C ASP A 250 4.12 -13.91 -4.05
N ASN A 251 4.99 -13.83 -3.08
CA ASN A 251 6.00 -12.78 -2.93
C ASN A 251 7.43 -13.26 -3.20
N THR A 252 7.59 -14.46 -3.78
CA THR A 252 8.88 -15.11 -4.01
C THR A 252 9.77 -14.30 -4.95
N LYS A 253 9.20 -13.71 -5.99
CA LYS A 253 9.94 -12.88 -6.96
C LYS A 253 10.65 -11.72 -6.25
N PHE A 254 9.98 -11.01 -5.35
CA PHE A 254 10.60 -9.91 -4.59
C PHE A 254 11.68 -10.42 -3.62
N LYS A 255 11.44 -11.54 -2.93
CA LYS A 255 12.44 -12.17 -2.04
C LYS A 255 13.74 -12.49 -2.78
N VAL A 256 13.62 -13.12 -3.95
CA VAL A 256 14.79 -13.58 -4.72
C VAL A 256 15.51 -12.40 -5.37
N LEU A 257 14.81 -11.58 -6.16
CA LEU A 257 15.44 -10.49 -6.93
C LEU A 257 15.82 -9.29 -6.06
N GLY A 258 15.11 -9.06 -4.97
CA GLY A 258 15.41 -8.03 -3.99
C GLY A 258 16.40 -8.48 -2.91
N ASN A 259 16.73 -9.77 -2.85
CA ASN A 259 17.46 -10.38 -1.71
C ASN A 259 16.83 -9.93 -0.38
N PHE A 260 15.52 -10.12 -0.26
CA PHE A 260 14.73 -9.54 0.81
C PHE A 260 14.08 -10.61 1.68
N THR A 261 14.10 -10.40 3.00
CA THR A 261 13.40 -11.23 3.98
C THR A 261 12.35 -10.39 4.70
N TYR A 262 11.10 -10.85 4.66
CA TYR A 262 10.02 -10.30 5.47
C TYR A 262 10.26 -10.69 6.94
N GLU A 263 10.11 -9.75 7.86
CA GLU A 263 10.36 -9.97 9.29
C GLU A 263 9.07 -10.01 10.10
N ASP A 264 8.00 -9.41 9.59
CA ASP A 264 6.74 -9.34 10.30
C ASP A 264 5.85 -10.56 10.05
N ASN A 265 5.17 -10.97 11.12
CA ASN A 265 4.10 -11.95 11.11
C ASN A 265 2.81 -11.33 11.72
N LEU A 266 1.74 -12.11 11.79
CA LEU A 266 0.44 -11.61 12.25
C LEU A 266 0.51 -11.08 13.69
N HIS A 267 1.20 -11.77 14.60
CA HIS A 267 1.36 -11.34 15.98
C HIS A 267 2.09 -9.99 16.07
N SER A 268 3.23 -9.86 15.41
CA SER A 268 4.03 -8.64 15.46
C SER A 268 3.31 -7.43 14.87
N VAL A 269 2.46 -7.63 13.84
CA VAL A 269 1.64 -6.55 13.27
C VAL A 269 0.54 -6.13 14.24
N VAL A 270 -0.16 -7.09 14.86
CA VAL A 270 -1.21 -6.79 15.85
C VAL A 270 -0.63 -6.06 17.06
N GLU A 271 0.47 -6.54 17.63
CA GLU A 271 1.18 -5.87 18.73
C GLU A 271 1.57 -4.44 18.38
N ASN A 272 2.16 -4.25 17.21
CA ASN A 272 2.58 -2.93 16.75
C ASN A 272 1.40 -1.95 16.60
N VAL A 273 0.23 -2.43 16.14
CA VAL A 273 -0.98 -1.59 16.06
C VAL A 273 -1.51 -1.26 17.46
N ILE A 274 -1.53 -2.25 18.37
CA ILE A 274 -1.96 -2.03 19.78
C ILE A 274 -1.06 -0.99 20.45
N GLU A 275 0.25 -1.13 20.36
CA GLU A 275 1.20 -0.15 20.90
C GLU A 275 1.00 1.23 20.29
N CYS A 276 0.79 1.29 18.98
CA CYS A 276 0.53 2.55 18.28
C CYS A 276 -0.71 3.26 18.85
N TYR A 277 -1.79 2.55 19.10
CA TYR A 277 -3.00 3.14 19.68
C TYR A 277 -2.86 3.48 21.17
N LYS A 278 -2.15 2.66 21.96
CA LYS A 278 -1.93 2.91 23.40
C LYS A 278 -0.99 4.09 23.67
N ASN A 279 0.04 4.25 22.84
CA ASN A 279 1.09 5.27 23.05
C ASN A 279 0.76 6.61 22.38
N LYS A 280 -0.34 6.71 21.64
CA LYS A 280 -0.73 7.94 20.98
C LYS A 280 -1.75 8.70 21.80
N ASN A 281 -1.43 9.97 22.05
CA ASN A 281 -2.40 10.97 22.48
C ASN A 281 -3.58 11.00 21.48
N PRO A 282 -4.85 11.04 21.91
CA PRO A 282 -6.04 11.03 21.05
C PRO A 282 -6.08 12.16 20.00
N GLU A 283 -5.22 13.15 20.08
CA GLU A 283 -5.06 14.22 19.09
C GLU A 283 -4.24 13.83 17.83
N ILE A 284 -3.66 12.63 17.77
CA ILE A 284 -2.96 12.19 16.57
C ILE A 284 -3.99 11.91 15.50
N VAL A 285 -3.84 12.64 14.41
CA VAL A 285 -4.68 12.67 13.20
C VAL A 285 -5.09 11.26 12.80
N ILE A 286 -6.21 10.81 13.36
CA ILE A 286 -6.92 9.63 12.90
C ILE A 286 -7.57 10.06 11.59
N ARG A 287 -6.91 9.79 10.47
CA ARG A 287 -7.56 10.00 9.17
C ARG A 287 -8.61 8.92 9.00
N ASN A 288 -9.85 9.26 9.30
CA ASN A 288 -10.99 8.58 8.70
C ASN A 288 -10.97 8.92 7.21
N GLU A 289 -11.12 7.93 6.32
CA GLU A 289 -11.26 8.18 4.88
C GLU A 289 -12.54 8.96 4.52
N TYR A 290 -13.33 9.33 5.51
CA TYR A 290 -14.59 10.08 5.39
C TYR A 290 -14.44 11.60 5.32
N PHE A 291 -13.23 12.15 5.33
CA PHE A 291 -13.09 13.57 5.02
C PHE A 291 -13.36 13.78 3.52
N GLN A 292 -14.58 14.20 3.22
CA GLN A 292 -14.93 14.81 1.96
C GLN A 292 -13.95 15.96 1.72
N TYR A 293 -13.25 15.86 0.61
CA TYR A 293 -12.61 17.04 0.03
C TYR A 293 -13.71 17.74 -0.79
N ASP A 294 -14.22 18.85 -0.27
CA ASP A 294 -14.98 19.82 -1.05
C ASP A 294 -14.12 20.35 -2.22
#